data_1fa7c12ffd270e396326ba541f855e97
#
_entry.id   1fa7c12ffd270e396326ba541f855e97
#
_cell.length_a   1.000
_cell.length_b   1.000
_cell.length_c   1.000
_cell.angle_alpha   90.00
_cell.angle_beta   90.00
_cell.angle_gamma   90.00
#
_symmetry.space_group_name_H-M   'P 1'
#
loop_
_entity.id
_entity.type
_entity.pdbx_description
1 polymer ?
#
loop_
_entity_poly.entity_id
_entity_poly.type
_entity_poly.pdbx_seq_one_letter_code
_entity_poly.pdbx_strand_id
1 'polypeptide(L)'
;MKAQFENDSLNFAIRTTKKYMDFEERSNGLKWYLNMFIQIMSKINLNEIENYIILLDEPGVHLHMNAQKEILKLFEDFATKNNQIIYTTHSPSMIYSDKLYRTRLIIKDEKGNSNIGNKYYSLPHKMGSKTETLTPLLTAMGISINYNFLSIDNNRCNIITEGISDYNYIKGYLYLKGKNKNYNIIPSVSVDNINNIISIFIGWGCNFKVILDQDNSGRKQYKLLINKLMIELSDIIFIDGGKLPIEKKIFTIEDVFSERDKKEIGINNEDYIEEKAYYSLELLKKIESGAFKYDSETIENFDKIFKRFEN
;
A
#
# COMPACT_ATOMS: atom_id res chain seq x y z
N MET A 1 -20.46 -24.02 12.87
CA MET A 1 -20.27 -25.18 11.98
C MET A 1 -20.63 -26.41 12.75
N LYS A 2 -21.32 -27.35 12.15
CA LYS A 2 -21.66 -28.66 12.77
C LYS A 2 -21.09 -29.72 11.84
N ALA A 3 -20.32 -30.64 12.37
CA ALA A 3 -19.83 -31.80 11.66
C ALA A 3 -20.65 -33.01 12.06
N GLN A 4 -21.15 -33.82 11.11
CA GLN A 4 -21.87 -35.04 11.35
C GLN A 4 -21.25 -36.18 10.54
N PHE A 5 -21.04 -37.30 11.18
CA PHE A 5 -20.55 -38.51 10.53
C PHE A 5 -21.74 -39.36 10.13
N GLU A 6 -21.97 -39.55 8.86
CA GLU A 6 -23.02 -40.39 8.29
C GLU A 6 -22.48 -41.23 7.14
N ASN A 7 -22.74 -42.54 7.17
CA ASN A 7 -22.35 -43.47 6.09
C ASN A 7 -20.88 -43.35 5.63
N ASP A 8 -19.95 -43.39 6.58
CA ASP A 8 -18.49 -43.24 6.33
C ASP A 8 -18.07 -41.92 5.67
N SER A 9 -18.95 -40.96 5.66
CA SER A 9 -18.65 -39.60 5.17
C SER A 9 -18.80 -38.55 6.27
N LEU A 10 -17.90 -37.55 6.26
CA LEU A 10 -17.93 -36.41 7.15
C LEU A 10 -18.68 -35.26 6.49
N ASN A 11 -19.91 -35.02 6.91
CA ASN A 11 -20.77 -33.99 6.41
C ASN A 11 -20.63 -32.71 7.23
N PHE A 12 -20.37 -31.58 6.59
CA PHE A 12 -20.28 -30.29 7.23
C PHE A 12 -21.55 -29.45 6.94
N ALA A 13 -22.20 -29.01 8.01
CA ALA A 13 -23.29 -28.05 7.92
C ALA A 13 -22.92 -26.71 8.55
N ILE A 14 -23.22 -25.61 7.88
CA ILE A 14 -22.95 -24.25 8.32
C ILE A 14 -24.24 -23.64 8.87
N ARG A 15 -24.20 -23.17 10.12
CA ARG A 15 -25.33 -22.48 10.72
C ARG A 15 -25.47 -21.08 10.14
N THR A 16 -26.61 -20.80 9.56
CA THR A 16 -27.06 -19.44 9.25
C THR A 16 -27.93 -18.91 10.39
N THR A 17 -28.41 -17.68 10.28
CA THR A 17 -29.29 -17.07 11.29
C THR A 17 -30.59 -17.86 11.52
N LYS A 18 -31.05 -18.66 10.56
CA LYS A 18 -32.35 -19.36 10.60
C LYS A 18 -32.28 -20.90 10.55
N LYS A 19 -31.29 -21.48 9.87
CA LYS A 19 -31.18 -22.93 9.69
C LYS A 19 -29.75 -23.39 9.41
N TYR A 20 -29.51 -24.69 9.57
CA TYR A 20 -28.30 -25.34 9.03
C TYR A 20 -28.50 -25.56 7.52
N MET A 21 -27.43 -25.36 6.79
CA MET A 21 -27.38 -25.62 5.35
C MET A 21 -26.16 -26.46 5.04
N ASP A 22 -26.29 -27.39 4.11
CA ASP A 22 -25.21 -28.25 3.71
C ASP A 22 -24.06 -27.48 3.06
N PHE A 23 -22.86 -27.99 3.25
CA PHE A 23 -21.65 -27.38 2.69
C PHE A 23 -21.71 -27.34 1.15
N GLU A 24 -22.28 -28.39 0.54
CA GLU A 24 -22.42 -28.51 -0.91
C GLU A 24 -23.32 -27.43 -1.54
N GLU A 25 -24.28 -26.93 -0.79
CA GLU A 25 -25.18 -25.86 -1.23
C GLU A 25 -24.56 -24.45 -1.16
N ARG A 26 -23.30 -24.35 -0.74
CA ARG A 26 -22.63 -23.06 -0.57
C ARG A 26 -21.89 -22.62 -1.83
N SER A 27 -21.58 -21.30 -1.88
CA SER A 27 -20.80 -20.74 -2.97
C SER A 27 -19.41 -21.38 -3.06
N ASN A 28 -18.89 -21.52 -4.27
CA ASN A 28 -17.55 -22.05 -4.52
C ASN A 28 -16.47 -21.30 -3.73
N GLY A 29 -16.64 -20.00 -3.58
CA GLY A 29 -15.73 -19.18 -2.77
C GLY A 29 -15.67 -19.60 -1.31
N LEU A 30 -16.83 -19.81 -0.65
CA LEU A 30 -16.86 -20.27 0.73
C LEU A 30 -16.32 -21.69 0.88
N LYS A 31 -16.62 -22.58 -0.06
CA LYS A 31 -16.06 -23.95 -0.09
C LYS A 31 -14.55 -23.92 -0.17
N TRP A 32 -14.02 -23.10 -1.08
CA TRP A 32 -12.58 -22.92 -1.24
C TRP A 32 -11.93 -22.37 0.02
N TYR A 33 -12.51 -21.31 0.62
CA TYR A 33 -12.00 -20.67 1.83
C TYR A 33 -11.92 -21.67 2.99
N LEU A 34 -13.00 -22.39 3.25
CA LEU A 34 -13.05 -23.35 4.36
C LEU A 34 -12.09 -24.51 4.14
N ASN A 35 -11.99 -25.02 2.93
CA ASN A 35 -11.05 -26.08 2.60
C ASN A 35 -9.59 -25.65 2.84
N MET A 36 -9.22 -24.50 2.32
CA MET A 36 -7.90 -23.91 2.56
C MET A 36 -7.64 -23.66 4.05
N PHE A 37 -8.63 -23.09 4.77
CA PHE A 37 -8.52 -22.82 6.20
C PHE A 37 -8.29 -24.11 6.99
N ILE A 38 -9.07 -25.17 6.72
CA ILE A 38 -8.92 -26.48 7.38
C ILE A 38 -7.54 -27.07 7.10
N GLN A 39 -7.08 -27.01 5.85
CA GLN A 39 -5.75 -27.51 5.47
C GLN A 39 -4.62 -26.77 6.21
N ILE A 40 -4.66 -25.44 6.25
CA ILE A 40 -3.67 -24.65 6.98
C ILE A 40 -3.75 -24.93 8.48
N MET A 41 -4.94 -24.90 9.08
CA MET A 41 -5.13 -25.09 10.52
C MET A 41 -4.80 -26.52 10.97
N SER A 42 -5.06 -27.52 10.14
CA SER A 42 -4.66 -28.90 10.45
C SER A 42 -3.14 -29.05 10.56
N LYS A 43 -2.40 -28.31 9.76
CA LYS A 43 -0.92 -28.28 9.82
C LYS A 43 -0.41 -27.55 11.06
N ILE A 44 -1.04 -26.43 11.43
CA ILE A 44 -0.64 -25.62 12.60
C ILE A 44 -0.86 -26.38 13.91
N ASN A 45 -2.00 -27.10 14.03
CA ASN A 45 -2.40 -27.76 15.28
C ASN A 45 -1.65 -29.06 15.57
N LEU A 46 -0.93 -29.62 14.61
CA LEU A 46 -0.17 -30.88 14.82
C LEU A 46 1.12 -30.69 15.63
N ASN A 47 1.37 -29.51 16.23
CA ASN A 47 2.50 -29.16 17.12
C ASN A 47 3.90 -29.60 16.66
N GLU A 48 4.02 -30.16 15.45
CA GLU A 48 5.26 -30.79 14.98
C GLU A 48 6.01 -29.91 13.97
N ILE A 49 5.51 -28.65 13.70
CA ILE A 49 5.91 -28.00 12.47
C ILE A 49 6.30 -26.55 12.69
N GLU A 50 7.59 -26.37 12.85
CA GLU A 50 8.29 -25.12 12.68
C GLU A 50 8.96 -25.09 11.29
N ASN A 51 8.95 -23.89 10.63
CA ASN A 51 9.65 -23.61 9.38
C ASN A 51 9.00 -24.16 8.08
N TYR A 52 7.69 -24.01 7.92
CA TYR A 52 7.03 -24.29 6.64
C TYR A 52 7.13 -23.17 5.64
N ILE A 53 7.27 -23.56 4.38
CA ILE A 53 7.02 -22.69 3.23
C ILE A 53 5.76 -23.22 2.54
N ILE A 54 4.70 -22.38 2.54
CA ILE A 54 3.46 -22.69 1.81
C ILE A 54 3.49 -21.93 0.49
N LEU A 55 3.30 -22.65 -0.60
CA LEU A 55 3.16 -22.08 -1.94
C LEU A 55 1.69 -22.17 -2.36
N LEU A 56 1.11 -21.02 -2.75
CA LEU A 56 -0.27 -20.93 -3.18
C LEU A 56 -0.33 -20.25 -4.56
N ASP A 57 -1.01 -20.89 -5.49
CA ASP A 57 -1.24 -20.33 -6.80
C ASP A 57 -2.66 -19.76 -6.87
N GLU A 58 -2.78 -18.44 -7.16
CA GLU A 58 -4.04 -17.70 -7.27
C GLU A 58 -5.03 -17.93 -6.12
N PRO A 59 -4.59 -17.83 -4.83
CA PRO A 59 -5.49 -18.06 -3.71
C PRO A 59 -6.64 -17.05 -3.72
N GLY A 60 -7.86 -17.55 -3.50
CA GLY A 60 -9.03 -16.69 -3.38
C GLY A 60 -9.58 -16.11 -4.68
N VAL A 61 -9.18 -16.59 -5.86
CA VAL A 61 -9.69 -16.12 -7.15
C VAL A 61 -11.22 -16.16 -7.26
N HIS A 62 -11.88 -17.09 -6.58
CA HIS A 62 -13.34 -17.23 -6.56
C HIS A 62 -14.03 -16.45 -5.43
N LEU A 63 -13.27 -15.69 -4.65
CA LEU A 63 -13.79 -14.93 -3.53
C LEU A 63 -14.08 -13.48 -3.90
N HIS A 64 -15.11 -12.94 -3.28
CA HIS A 64 -15.35 -11.50 -3.31
C HIS A 64 -14.21 -10.74 -2.61
N MET A 65 -13.92 -9.52 -3.05
CA MET A 65 -12.79 -8.70 -2.58
C MET A 65 -12.68 -8.61 -1.04
N ASN A 66 -13.80 -8.50 -0.33
CA ASN A 66 -13.77 -8.44 1.14
C ASN A 66 -13.31 -9.77 1.76
N ALA A 67 -13.72 -10.90 1.19
CA ALA A 67 -13.30 -12.22 1.65
C ALA A 67 -11.80 -12.47 1.32
N GLN A 68 -11.30 -11.93 0.23
CA GLN A 68 -9.88 -11.97 -0.10
C GLN A 68 -9.04 -11.22 0.95
N LYS A 69 -9.50 -10.07 1.44
CA LYS A 69 -8.84 -9.34 2.53
C LYS A 69 -8.81 -10.14 3.86
N GLU A 70 -9.84 -10.92 4.14
CA GLU A 70 -9.84 -11.80 5.33
C GLU A 70 -8.81 -12.93 5.20
N ILE A 71 -8.60 -13.47 4.00
CA ILE A 71 -7.52 -14.44 3.74
C ILE A 71 -6.15 -13.84 4.04
N LEU A 72 -5.92 -12.60 3.69
CA LEU A 72 -4.65 -11.94 3.99
C LEU A 72 -4.35 -11.89 5.48
N LYS A 73 -5.37 -11.68 6.33
CA LYS A 73 -5.20 -11.74 7.79
C LYS A 73 -4.77 -13.14 8.23
N LEU A 74 -5.41 -14.17 7.68
CA LEU A 74 -5.04 -15.56 7.97
C LEU A 74 -3.59 -15.86 7.58
N PHE A 75 -3.13 -15.31 6.45
CA PHE A 75 -1.73 -15.44 6.01
C PHE A 75 -0.76 -14.75 6.96
N GLU A 76 -1.11 -13.57 7.49
CA GLU A 76 -0.30 -12.88 8.49
C GLU A 76 -0.19 -13.67 9.78
N ASP A 77 -1.32 -14.20 10.29
CA ASP A 77 -1.34 -15.00 11.51
C ASP A 77 -0.48 -16.26 11.38
N PHE A 78 -0.50 -16.89 10.21
CA PHE A 78 0.35 -18.04 9.92
C PHE A 78 1.84 -17.67 9.84
N ALA A 79 2.16 -16.56 9.19
CA ALA A 79 3.54 -16.15 8.98
C ALA A 79 4.28 -15.73 10.27
N THR A 80 3.57 -15.41 11.36
CA THR A 80 4.18 -15.02 12.66
C THR A 80 4.90 -16.16 13.40
N LYS A 81 4.75 -17.42 12.94
CA LYS A 81 5.28 -18.63 13.61
C LYS A 81 6.47 -19.26 12.88
N ASN A 82 7.41 -18.46 12.38
CA ASN A 82 8.54 -18.93 11.56
C ASN A 82 8.14 -19.65 10.26
N ASN A 83 6.91 -19.45 9.81
CA ASN A 83 6.41 -19.99 8.58
C ASN A 83 6.41 -18.92 7.49
N GLN A 84 6.56 -19.32 6.24
CA GLN A 84 6.52 -18.43 5.11
C GLN A 84 5.38 -18.81 4.16
N ILE A 85 4.62 -17.82 3.70
CA ILE A 85 3.66 -18.00 2.61
C ILE A 85 4.15 -17.21 1.39
N ILE A 86 4.19 -17.89 0.26
CA ILE A 86 4.46 -17.30 -1.05
C ILE A 86 3.24 -17.61 -1.92
N TYR A 87 2.64 -16.58 -2.50
CA TYR A 87 1.49 -16.79 -3.36
C TYR A 87 1.56 -15.92 -4.61
N THR A 88 0.97 -16.42 -5.69
CA THR A 88 0.72 -15.66 -6.91
C THR A 88 -0.67 -15.03 -6.85
N THR A 89 -0.85 -13.87 -7.47
CA THR A 89 -2.17 -13.27 -7.61
C THR A 89 -2.24 -12.24 -8.72
N HIS A 90 -3.38 -12.17 -9.40
CA HIS A 90 -3.77 -11.06 -10.24
C HIS A 90 -4.77 -10.14 -9.53
N SER A 91 -5.21 -10.50 -8.32
CA SER A 91 -6.18 -9.70 -7.56
C SER A 91 -5.51 -8.62 -6.73
N PRO A 92 -5.86 -7.36 -6.96
CA PRO A 92 -5.40 -6.24 -6.15
C PRO A 92 -5.73 -6.38 -4.67
N SER A 93 -6.89 -6.97 -4.36
CA SER A 93 -7.34 -7.16 -2.99
C SER A 93 -6.49 -8.16 -2.20
N MET A 94 -5.67 -8.95 -2.91
CA MET A 94 -4.71 -9.89 -2.35
C MET A 94 -3.32 -9.28 -2.14
N ILE A 95 -3.18 -7.96 -2.27
CA ILE A 95 -1.91 -7.27 -2.05
C ILE A 95 -2.08 -6.32 -0.88
N TYR A 96 -1.14 -6.39 0.06
CA TYR A 96 -1.07 -5.42 1.14
C TYR A 96 -0.57 -4.08 0.63
N SER A 97 -1.44 -3.08 0.58
CA SER A 97 -1.08 -1.73 0.15
C SER A 97 -0.01 -1.08 1.03
N ASP A 98 0.06 -1.48 2.29
CA ASP A 98 1.01 -1.00 3.28
C ASP A 98 2.32 -1.82 3.36
N LYS A 99 2.39 -2.96 2.65
CA LYS A 99 3.54 -3.87 2.63
C LYS A 99 3.95 -4.25 1.21
N LEU A 100 3.90 -3.29 0.29
CA LEU A 100 4.24 -3.51 -1.13
C LEU A 100 5.65 -4.08 -1.34
N TYR A 101 6.58 -3.83 -0.40
CA TYR A 101 7.93 -4.40 -0.42
C TYR A 101 7.98 -5.94 -0.39
N ARG A 102 6.88 -6.60 0.00
CA ARG A 102 6.74 -8.06 -0.05
C ARG A 102 6.40 -8.56 -1.45
N THR A 103 5.94 -7.68 -2.33
CA THR A 103 5.50 -8.06 -3.68
C THR A 103 6.68 -8.21 -4.62
N ARG A 104 6.61 -9.17 -5.53
CA ARG A 104 7.55 -9.37 -6.62
C ARG A 104 6.79 -9.38 -7.93
N LEU A 105 7.27 -8.63 -8.90
CA LEU A 105 6.65 -8.57 -10.22
C LEU A 105 7.26 -9.63 -11.13
N ILE A 106 6.43 -10.43 -11.78
CA ILE A 106 6.87 -11.39 -12.79
C ILE A 106 6.59 -10.76 -14.15
N ILE A 107 7.64 -10.55 -14.93
CA ILE A 107 7.59 -9.90 -16.24
C ILE A 107 8.13 -10.87 -17.30
N LYS A 108 7.46 -10.95 -18.43
CA LYS A 108 7.99 -11.63 -19.62
C LYS A 108 8.93 -10.71 -20.37
N ASP A 109 10.12 -11.23 -20.70
CA ASP A 109 11.03 -10.53 -21.60
C ASP A 109 10.58 -10.68 -23.06
N GLU A 110 11.31 -10.00 -23.97
CA GLU A 110 11.03 -10.06 -25.42
C GLU A 110 11.16 -11.47 -26.02
N LYS A 111 11.85 -12.37 -25.32
CA LYS A 111 12.02 -13.77 -25.70
C LYS A 111 10.98 -14.70 -25.10
N GLY A 112 10.04 -14.15 -24.30
CA GLY A 112 9.00 -14.91 -23.65
C GLY A 112 9.41 -15.58 -22.33
N ASN A 113 10.63 -15.35 -21.81
CA ASN A 113 11.06 -15.88 -20.53
C ASN A 113 10.47 -15.03 -19.39
N SER A 114 10.12 -15.70 -18.29
CA SER A 114 9.65 -15.03 -17.09
C SER A 114 10.83 -14.58 -16.22
N ASN A 115 10.87 -13.31 -15.90
CA ASN A 115 11.86 -12.71 -15.02
C ASN A 115 11.21 -12.18 -13.76
N ILE A 116 11.82 -12.44 -12.59
CA ILE A 116 11.36 -11.91 -11.32
C ILE A 116 12.03 -10.54 -11.11
N GLY A 117 11.23 -9.48 -11.07
CA GLY A 117 11.68 -8.17 -10.63
C GLY A 117 11.88 -8.19 -9.12
N ASN A 118 13.11 -8.45 -8.68
CA ASN A 118 13.47 -8.40 -7.25
C ASN A 118 13.32 -6.98 -6.67
N LYS A 119 13.34 -6.00 -7.55
CA LYS A 119 13.17 -4.59 -7.25
C LYS A 119 12.11 -4.06 -8.23
N TYR A 120 10.90 -3.77 -7.77
CA TYR A 120 9.87 -3.15 -8.61
C TYR A 120 10.23 -1.71 -9.06
N TYR A 121 11.32 -1.14 -8.54
CA TYR A 121 11.92 0.14 -8.91
C TYR A 121 13.10 0.02 -9.88
N SER A 122 13.61 -1.17 -10.18
CA SER A 122 14.68 -1.42 -11.15
C SER A 122 14.20 -2.12 -12.41
N LEU A 123 12.99 -1.81 -12.87
CA LEU A 123 12.53 -2.25 -14.18
C LEU A 123 13.36 -1.54 -15.26
N PRO A 124 13.88 -2.27 -16.26
CA PRO A 124 14.75 -1.67 -17.25
C PRO A 124 14.06 -0.50 -17.95
N HIS A 125 14.78 0.62 -18.07
CA HIS A 125 14.35 1.86 -18.75
C HIS A 125 13.90 1.69 -20.22
N LYS A 126 13.90 0.48 -20.75
CA LYS A 126 13.51 0.17 -22.14
C LYS A 126 12.01 0.21 -22.43
N MET A 127 11.15 0.40 -21.43
CA MET A 127 9.71 0.56 -21.67
C MET A 127 9.27 2.04 -21.79
N GLY A 128 10.15 2.92 -22.23
CA GLY A 128 9.74 4.19 -22.88
C GLY A 128 9.06 5.25 -22.02
N SER A 129 9.01 5.10 -20.69
CA SER A 129 8.50 6.16 -19.81
C SER A 129 9.35 6.27 -18.54
N LYS A 130 9.73 7.49 -18.23
CA LYS A 130 10.29 7.90 -16.92
C LYS A 130 9.28 7.75 -15.79
N THR A 131 8.25 6.96 -15.96
CA THR A 131 7.15 6.76 -15.04
C THR A 131 7.37 5.48 -14.26
N GLU A 132 7.96 5.63 -13.11
CA GLU A 132 7.42 5.15 -11.86
C GLU A 132 7.17 3.64 -11.77
N THR A 133 7.99 3.05 -11.01
CA THR A 133 8.10 1.63 -10.66
C THR A 133 6.81 1.00 -10.14
N LEU A 134 5.85 1.80 -9.68
CA LEU A 134 4.56 1.30 -9.22
C LEU A 134 3.56 1.15 -10.38
N THR A 135 3.68 1.96 -11.43
CA THR A 135 2.79 1.91 -12.59
C THR A 135 2.79 0.53 -13.28
N PRO A 136 3.94 -0.15 -13.53
CA PRO A 136 3.93 -1.50 -14.06
C PRO A 136 3.25 -2.51 -13.13
N LEU A 137 3.44 -2.40 -11.83
CA LEU A 137 2.76 -3.24 -10.85
C LEU A 137 1.24 -3.03 -10.92
N LEU A 138 0.81 -1.78 -10.90
CA LEU A 138 -0.61 -1.42 -11.00
C LEU A 138 -1.19 -1.82 -12.35
N THR A 139 -0.46 -1.59 -13.44
CA THR A 139 -0.87 -1.99 -14.79
C THR A 139 -0.95 -3.50 -14.96
N ALA A 140 0.05 -4.24 -14.46
CA ALA A 140 0.07 -5.70 -14.50
C ALA A 140 -1.07 -6.33 -13.71
N MET A 141 -1.56 -5.64 -12.67
CA MET A 141 -2.72 -6.05 -11.89
C MET A 141 -4.05 -5.61 -12.53
N GLY A 142 -4.03 -5.07 -13.75
CA GLY A 142 -5.24 -4.54 -14.40
C GLY A 142 -5.81 -3.30 -13.71
N ILE A 143 -5.01 -2.67 -12.87
CA ILE A 143 -5.42 -1.51 -12.10
C ILE A 143 -4.90 -0.27 -12.82
N SER A 144 -5.69 0.24 -13.72
CA SER A 144 -5.63 1.67 -13.98
C SER A 144 -5.99 2.42 -12.67
N ILE A 145 -5.63 3.67 -12.56
CA ILE A 145 -5.92 4.69 -11.51
C ILE A 145 -6.90 4.30 -10.36
N ASN A 146 -7.70 3.28 -10.53
CA ASN A 146 -8.74 2.81 -9.62
C ASN A 146 -8.22 2.10 -8.33
N TYR A 147 -6.92 1.84 -8.21
CA TYR A 147 -6.41 1.03 -7.09
C TYR A 147 -6.44 1.75 -5.75
N ASN A 148 -6.24 3.06 -5.77
CA ASN A 148 -6.29 3.86 -4.56
C ASN A 148 -7.67 3.87 -3.90
N PHE A 149 -8.75 3.50 -4.63
CA PHE A 149 -10.10 3.42 -4.08
C PHE A 149 -10.31 2.31 -3.08
N LEU A 150 -9.58 1.21 -3.19
CA LEU A 150 -9.66 0.13 -2.22
C LEU A 150 -9.04 0.49 -0.87
N SER A 151 -8.22 1.54 -0.84
CA SER A 151 -7.61 2.06 0.37
C SER A 151 -8.29 3.32 0.93
N ILE A 152 -9.33 3.83 0.27
CA ILE A 152 -10.09 4.97 0.81
C ILE A 152 -10.76 4.57 2.12
N ASP A 153 -10.50 5.34 3.15
CA ASP A 153 -11.09 5.14 4.47
C ASP A 153 -11.84 6.43 4.86
N ASN A 154 -13.16 6.35 4.88
CA ASN A 154 -14.01 7.50 5.23
C ASN A 154 -13.90 7.89 6.72
N ASN A 155 -13.33 7.02 7.55
CA ASN A 155 -13.13 7.27 8.98
C ASN A 155 -11.77 7.91 9.30
N ARG A 156 -10.90 8.08 8.29
CA ARG A 156 -9.58 8.67 8.41
C ARG A 156 -9.42 9.87 7.50
N CYS A 157 -8.46 10.74 7.83
CA CYS A 157 -8.05 11.76 6.89
C CYS A 157 -7.20 11.12 5.78
N ASN A 158 -7.68 11.17 4.54
CA ASN A 158 -6.95 10.68 3.38
C ASN A 158 -5.95 11.74 2.93
N ILE A 159 -4.67 11.40 2.89
CA ILE A 159 -3.58 12.30 2.46
C ILE A 159 -3.07 11.82 1.11
N ILE A 160 -3.19 12.66 0.10
CA ILE A 160 -2.69 12.39 -1.25
C ILE A 160 -1.31 13.04 -1.39
N THR A 161 -0.33 12.26 -1.82
CA THR A 161 1.06 12.70 -2.04
C THR A 161 1.43 12.60 -3.52
N GLU A 162 2.46 13.34 -3.95
CA GLU A 162 2.91 13.35 -5.34
C GLU A 162 3.53 12.01 -5.76
N GLY A 163 4.31 11.40 -4.87
CA GLY A 163 5.07 10.19 -5.19
C GLY A 163 5.07 9.11 -4.11
N ILE A 164 5.66 7.98 -4.48
CA ILE A 164 5.81 6.82 -3.58
C ILE A 164 6.85 7.07 -2.49
N SER A 165 7.87 7.88 -2.76
CA SER A 165 8.88 8.27 -1.77
C SER A 165 8.26 9.10 -0.67
N ASP A 166 7.42 10.08 -1.02
CA ASP A 166 6.70 10.91 -0.05
C ASP A 166 5.80 10.04 0.83
N TYR A 167 5.08 9.10 0.20
CA TYR A 167 4.29 8.11 0.91
C TYR A 167 5.13 7.35 1.94
N ASN A 168 6.29 6.81 1.56
CA ASN A 168 7.13 6.02 2.43
C ASN A 168 7.67 6.86 3.60
N TYR A 169 8.14 8.07 3.34
CA TYR A 169 8.69 8.97 4.33
C TYR A 169 7.64 9.43 5.34
N ILE A 170 6.48 9.87 4.85
CA ILE A 170 5.36 10.28 5.71
C ILE A 170 4.84 9.10 6.53
N LYS A 171 4.74 7.92 5.92
CA LYS A 171 4.33 6.71 6.64
C LYS A 171 5.29 6.35 7.77
N GLY A 172 6.59 6.47 7.53
CA GLY A 172 7.61 6.28 8.56
C GLY A 172 7.45 7.26 9.74
N TYR A 173 7.22 8.54 9.45
CA TYR A 173 6.92 9.54 10.48
C TYR A 173 5.66 9.18 11.28
N LEU A 174 4.55 8.86 10.61
CA LEU A 174 3.30 8.49 11.29
C LEU A 174 3.45 7.23 12.15
N TYR A 175 4.26 6.28 11.69
CA TYR A 175 4.58 5.07 12.45
C TYR A 175 5.29 5.42 13.76
N LEU A 176 6.34 6.25 13.70
CA LEU A 176 7.09 6.69 14.88
C LEU A 176 6.24 7.50 15.87
N LYS A 177 5.27 8.24 15.37
CA LYS A 177 4.33 9.03 16.21
C LYS A 177 3.13 8.22 16.72
N GLY A 178 2.98 6.95 16.30
CA GLY A 178 1.81 6.13 16.65
C GLY A 178 0.50 6.62 16.04
N LYS A 179 0.56 7.47 15.00
CA LYS A 179 -0.59 8.11 14.34
C LYS A 179 -1.08 7.38 13.08
N ASN A 180 -0.57 6.20 12.77
CA ASN A 180 -0.94 5.43 11.57
C ASN A 180 -2.45 5.14 11.44
N LYS A 181 -3.16 5.11 12.56
CA LYS A 181 -4.60 4.86 12.57
C LYS A 181 -5.44 6.08 12.19
N ASN A 182 -4.88 7.27 12.26
CA ASN A 182 -5.60 8.53 12.05
C ASN A 182 -5.58 8.97 10.60
N TYR A 183 -4.57 8.55 9.85
CA TYR A 183 -4.33 8.99 8.49
C TYR A 183 -4.22 7.81 7.54
N ASN A 184 -4.76 7.99 6.34
CA ASN A 184 -4.60 7.09 5.22
C ASN A 184 -3.82 7.80 4.12
N ILE A 185 -2.62 7.32 3.77
CA ILE A 185 -1.77 7.98 2.79
C ILE A 185 -1.93 7.29 1.45
N ILE A 186 -2.06 8.09 0.39
CA ILE A 186 -2.35 7.62 -0.96
C ILE A 186 -1.35 8.28 -1.92
N PRO A 187 -0.38 7.53 -2.46
CA PRO A 187 0.53 8.05 -3.46
C PRO A 187 -0.19 8.19 -4.80
N SER A 188 -0.02 9.33 -5.47
CA SER A 188 -0.68 9.57 -6.77
C SER A 188 0.00 8.89 -7.94
N VAL A 189 1.20 8.38 -7.74
CA VAL A 189 2.05 7.72 -8.75
C VAL A 189 2.52 8.63 -9.89
N SER A 190 1.82 9.72 -10.18
CA SER A 190 2.28 10.84 -11.02
C SER A 190 1.46 12.09 -10.75
N VAL A 191 2.06 13.23 -11.02
CA VAL A 191 1.42 14.54 -10.86
C VAL A 191 0.11 14.63 -11.66
N ASP A 192 0.06 14.03 -12.85
CA ASP A 192 -1.15 14.03 -13.70
C ASP A 192 -2.29 13.17 -13.10
N ASN A 193 -1.96 12.16 -12.31
CA ASN A 193 -2.94 11.28 -11.67
C ASN A 193 -3.59 11.88 -10.41
N ILE A 194 -2.98 12.88 -9.78
CA ILE A 194 -3.55 13.58 -8.63
C ILE A 194 -4.97 14.08 -8.94
N ASN A 195 -5.17 14.70 -10.11
CA ASN A 195 -6.47 15.26 -10.50
C ASN A 195 -7.57 14.20 -10.59
N ASN A 196 -7.23 13.02 -11.11
CA ASN A 196 -8.18 11.92 -11.27
C ASN A 196 -8.58 11.35 -9.90
N ILE A 197 -7.59 11.16 -9.02
CA ILE A 197 -7.83 10.69 -7.65
C ILE A 197 -8.74 11.67 -6.91
N ILE A 198 -8.42 12.95 -6.94
CA ILE A 198 -9.18 14.00 -6.26
C ILE A 198 -10.60 14.10 -6.81
N SER A 199 -10.79 14.04 -8.14
CA SER A 199 -12.13 14.09 -8.74
C SER A 199 -13.05 13.00 -8.20
N ILE A 200 -12.48 11.84 -7.90
CA ILE A 200 -13.24 10.72 -7.34
C ILE A 200 -13.54 10.94 -5.86
N PHE A 201 -12.56 11.45 -5.08
CA PHE A 201 -12.80 11.81 -3.68
C PHE A 201 -13.93 12.82 -3.56
N ILE A 202 -13.94 13.85 -4.40
CA ILE A 202 -15.02 14.84 -4.48
C ILE A 202 -16.34 14.14 -4.83
N GLY A 203 -16.35 13.32 -5.88
CA GLY A 203 -17.56 12.62 -6.35
C GLY A 203 -18.15 11.65 -5.31
N TRP A 204 -17.33 11.13 -4.40
CA TRP A 204 -17.75 10.23 -3.34
C TRP A 204 -17.93 10.89 -1.98
N GLY A 205 -17.71 12.20 -1.89
CA GLY A 205 -17.82 12.95 -0.63
C GLY A 205 -16.80 12.51 0.42
N CYS A 206 -15.63 12.05 0.01
CA CYS A 206 -14.58 11.59 0.93
C CYS A 206 -13.72 12.77 1.36
N ASN A 207 -13.39 12.83 2.65
CA ASN A 207 -12.45 13.81 3.16
C ASN A 207 -11.03 13.49 2.68
N PHE A 208 -10.32 14.51 2.20
CA PHE A 208 -8.94 14.37 1.76
C PHE A 208 -8.13 15.64 2.00
N LYS A 209 -6.81 15.49 2.01
CA LYS A 209 -5.83 16.58 1.98
C LYS A 209 -4.78 16.24 0.93
N VAL A 210 -4.16 17.25 0.34
CA VAL A 210 -3.11 17.07 -0.67
C VAL A 210 -1.82 17.69 -0.15
N ILE A 211 -0.72 16.94 -0.22
CA ILE A 211 0.62 17.46 0.05
C ILE A 211 1.34 17.61 -1.29
N LEU A 212 1.86 18.80 -1.54
CA LEU A 212 2.61 19.16 -2.74
C LEU A 212 4.01 19.64 -2.38
N ASP A 213 4.99 19.35 -3.25
CA ASP A 213 6.30 19.96 -3.15
C ASP A 213 6.23 21.46 -3.50
N GLN A 214 7.08 22.27 -2.86
CA GLN A 214 7.21 23.69 -3.17
C GLN A 214 8.19 23.90 -4.33
N ASP A 215 7.87 23.30 -5.49
CA ASP A 215 8.64 23.35 -6.71
C ASP A 215 7.80 23.81 -7.92
N ASN A 216 8.33 23.74 -9.12
CA ASN A 216 7.61 24.14 -10.33
C ASN A 216 6.43 23.20 -10.64
N SER A 217 6.57 21.90 -10.35
CA SER A 217 5.54 20.89 -10.57
C SER A 217 4.39 21.09 -9.59
N GLY A 218 4.69 21.15 -8.29
CA GLY A 218 3.70 21.36 -7.25
C GLY A 218 2.93 22.68 -7.42
N ARG A 219 3.62 23.77 -7.82
CA ARG A 219 2.95 25.06 -8.12
C ARG A 219 1.99 24.97 -9.31
N LYS A 220 2.38 24.24 -10.36
CA LYS A 220 1.50 24.00 -11.50
C LYS A 220 0.29 23.19 -11.09
N GLN A 221 0.51 22.15 -10.29
CA GLN A 221 -0.55 21.29 -9.76
C GLN A 221 -1.50 22.06 -8.86
N TYR A 222 -0.99 22.89 -7.94
CA TYR A 222 -1.79 23.77 -7.10
C TYR A 222 -2.76 24.62 -7.93
N LYS A 223 -2.26 25.29 -8.99
CA LYS A 223 -3.11 26.10 -9.88
C LYS A 223 -4.21 25.28 -10.55
N LEU A 224 -3.90 24.05 -10.97
CA LEU A 224 -4.89 23.16 -11.57
C LEU A 224 -5.97 22.75 -10.57
N LEU A 225 -5.58 22.40 -9.34
CA LEU A 225 -6.49 21.97 -8.28
C LEU A 225 -7.48 23.08 -7.90
N ILE A 226 -6.98 24.29 -7.72
CA ILE A 226 -7.82 25.45 -7.37
C ILE A 226 -8.74 25.84 -8.53
N ASN A 227 -8.18 25.99 -9.76
CA ASN A 227 -8.92 26.57 -10.88
C ASN A 227 -9.87 25.57 -11.56
N LYS A 228 -9.53 24.28 -11.61
CA LYS A 228 -10.34 23.28 -12.31
C LYS A 228 -11.22 22.46 -11.38
N LEU A 229 -10.72 22.08 -10.20
CA LEU A 229 -11.42 21.21 -9.28
C LEU A 229 -12.06 21.98 -8.11
N MET A 230 -11.83 23.29 -8.02
CA MET A 230 -12.40 24.18 -6.98
C MET A 230 -12.15 23.66 -5.55
N ILE A 231 -10.96 23.10 -5.31
CA ILE A 231 -10.60 22.56 -4.01
C ILE A 231 -10.36 23.73 -3.05
N GLU A 232 -10.77 23.55 -1.80
CA GLU A 232 -10.53 24.56 -0.78
C GLU A 232 -9.03 24.70 -0.48
N LEU A 233 -8.59 25.93 -0.24
CA LEU A 233 -7.19 26.22 0.11
C LEU A 233 -6.73 25.49 1.38
N SER A 234 -7.65 25.19 2.27
CA SER A 234 -7.42 24.42 3.50
C SER A 234 -7.06 22.95 3.24
N ASP A 235 -7.36 22.42 2.06
CA ASP A 235 -7.16 21.02 1.71
C ASP A 235 -5.83 20.79 0.98
N ILE A 236 -5.10 21.86 0.63
CA ILE A 236 -3.80 21.80 0.00
C ILE A 236 -2.73 22.37 0.95
N ILE A 237 -1.69 21.60 1.16
CA ILE A 237 -0.55 21.96 2.01
C ILE A 237 0.72 21.70 1.21
N PHE A 238 1.64 22.67 1.23
CA PHE A 238 2.98 22.45 0.72
C PHE A 238 3.85 21.77 1.76
N ILE A 239 4.80 20.99 1.31
CA ILE A 239 5.68 20.19 2.18
C ILE A 239 6.54 21.06 3.13
N ASP A 240 6.69 22.35 2.86
CA ASP A 240 7.31 23.32 3.77
C ASP A 240 6.36 23.81 4.87
N GLY A 241 5.14 23.29 4.96
CA GLY A 241 4.09 23.71 5.88
C GLY A 241 3.33 24.97 5.42
N GLY A 242 3.59 25.49 4.22
CA GLY A 242 2.88 26.62 3.62
C GLY A 242 1.49 26.24 3.07
N LYS A 243 0.58 27.21 3.02
CA LYS A 243 -0.74 27.08 2.37
C LYS A 243 -0.77 27.66 0.95
N LEU A 244 0.25 28.41 0.58
CA LEU A 244 0.34 29.09 -0.71
C LEU A 244 1.66 28.78 -1.39
N PRO A 245 1.66 28.74 -2.74
CA PRO A 245 2.90 28.58 -3.48
C PRO A 245 3.78 29.83 -3.33
N ILE A 246 5.07 29.62 -3.11
CA ILE A 246 6.07 30.69 -3.05
C ILE A 246 6.86 30.69 -4.35
N GLU A 247 6.85 31.81 -5.08
CA GLU A 247 7.62 31.92 -6.31
C GLU A 247 9.12 31.71 -6.07
N LYS A 248 9.75 30.97 -6.98
CA LYS A 248 11.19 30.65 -6.97
C LYS A 248 11.69 29.85 -5.75
N LYS A 249 10.85 29.52 -4.77
CA LYS A 249 11.25 28.64 -3.68
C LYS A 249 11.27 27.20 -4.21
N ILE A 250 12.32 26.45 -3.92
CA ILE A 250 12.40 25.00 -4.12
C ILE A 250 12.51 24.40 -2.72
N PHE A 251 11.55 23.58 -2.37
CA PHE A 251 11.54 22.82 -1.11
C PHE A 251 10.76 21.53 -1.36
N THR A 252 11.44 20.42 -1.29
CA THR A 252 10.90 19.09 -1.57
C THR A 252 10.86 18.25 -0.30
N ILE A 253 10.35 17.04 -0.38
CA ILE A 253 10.27 16.13 0.77
C ILE A 253 11.65 15.88 1.39
N GLU A 254 12.72 15.90 0.60
CA GLU A 254 14.10 15.71 1.07
C GLU A 254 14.56 16.83 1.99
N ASP A 255 14.04 18.04 1.82
CA ASP A 255 14.41 19.20 2.63
C ASP A 255 13.79 19.18 4.03
N VAL A 256 12.86 18.26 4.28
CA VAL A 256 12.26 18.04 5.59
C VAL A 256 13.25 17.36 6.53
N PHE A 257 14.22 16.60 5.98
CA PHE A 257 15.18 15.82 6.78
C PHE A 257 16.32 16.65 7.30
N SER A 258 16.75 16.35 8.52
CA SER A 258 18.02 16.86 9.07
C SER A 258 19.22 16.32 8.26
N GLU A 259 20.36 16.99 8.34
CA GLU A 259 21.58 16.54 7.65
C GLU A 259 22.03 15.13 8.10
N ARG A 260 21.78 14.78 9.36
CA ARG A 260 22.01 13.43 9.86
C ARG A 260 21.13 12.42 9.12
N ASP A 261 19.84 12.68 9.06
CA ASP A 261 18.89 11.76 8.45
C ASP A 261 19.10 11.67 6.92
N LYS A 262 19.41 12.78 6.25
CA LYS A 262 19.79 12.78 4.82
C LYS A 262 20.94 11.83 4.53
N LYS A 263 21.96 11.85 5.38
CA LYS A 263 23.13 10.98 5.24
C LYS A 263 22.76 9.50 5.46
N GLU A 264 22.00 9.21 6.50
CA GLU A 264 21.56 7.84 6.83
C GLU A 264 20.59 7.24 5.80
N ILE A 265 19.77 8.09 5.19
CA ILE A 265 18.86 7.71 4.10
C ILE A 265 19.63 7.51 2.80
N GLY A 266 20.73 8.20 2.60
CA GLY A 266 21.51 8.20 1.37
C GLY A 266 21.01 9.24 0.35
N ILE A 267 20.35 10.32 0.81
CA ILE A 267 19.84 11.39 -0.08
C ILE A 267 20.99 12.06 -0.85
N ASN A 268 22.18 12.10 -0.28
CA ASN A 268 23.37 12.69 -0.88
C ASN A 268 24.15 11.73 -1.81
N ASN A 269 23.66 10.51 -2.05
CA ASN A 269 24.30 9.58 -2.96
C ASN A 269 24.03 9.96 -4.42
N GLU A 270 24.97 9.68 -5.30
CA GLU A 270 24.86 10.01 -6.73
C GLU A 270 23.67 9.32 -7.42
N ASP A 271 23.31 8.12 -6.98
CA ASP A 271 22.22 7.31 -7.51
C ASP A 271 20.86 7.60 -6.86
N TYR A 272 20.79 8.46 -5.84
CA TYR A 272 19.56 8.70 -5.09
C TYR A 272 18.40 9.16 -5.96
N ILE A 273 18.65 10.07 -6.90
CA ILE A 273 17.59 10.63 -7.79
C ILE A 273 16.93 9.53 -8.62
N GLU A 274 17.72 8.58 -9.09
CA GLU A 274 17.24 7.46 -9.90
C GLU A 274 16.59 6.37 -9.03
N GLU A 275 17.07 6.18 -7.81
CA GLU A 275 16.63 5.12 -6.89
C GLU A 275 15.85 5.66 -5.66
N LYS A 276 15.29 6.87 -5.71
CA LYS A 276 14.58 7.53 -4.60
C LYS A 276 13.50 6.64 -3.95
N ALA A 277 12.75 5.90 -4.76
CA ALA A 277 11.73 4.96 -4.28
C ALA A 277 12.34 3.80 -3.47
N TYR A 278 13.55 3.36 -3.83
CA TYR A 278 14.26 2.32 -3.09
C TYR A 278 14.73 2.83 -1.72
N TYR A 279 15.43 3.95 -1.70
CA TYR A 279 15.96 4.53 -0.47
C TYR A 279 14.84 4.80 0.54
N SER A 280 13.72 5.36 0.07
CA SER A 280 12.56 5.63 0.91
C SER A 280 11.92 4.36 1.48
N LEU A 281 11.87 3.29 0.70
CA LEU A 281 11.34 2.00 1.13
C LEU A 281 12.25 1.31 2.15
N GLU A 282 13.56 1.29 1.89
CA GLU A 282 14.53 0.71 2.83
C GLU A 282 14.51 1.45 4.17
N LEU A 283 14.36 2.78 4.13
CA LEU A 283 14.17 3.56 5.35
C LEU A 283 12.91 3.15 6.10
N LEU A 284 11.76 3.03 5.39
CA LEU A 284 10.51 2.61 6.02
C LEU A 284 10.63 1.25 6.71
N LYS A 285 11.31 0.28 6.07
CA LYS A 285 11.59 -1.03 6.69
C LYS A 285 12.45 -0.91 7.95
N LYS A 286 13.50 -0.09 7.90
CA LYS A 286 14.35 0.17 9.07
C LYS A 286 13.56 0.80 10.22
N ILE A 287 12.63 1.70 9.91
CA ILE A 287 11.74 2.31 10.92
C ILE A 287 10.79 1.26 11.50
N GLU A 288 10.11 0.48 10.66
CA GLU A 288 9.16 -0.55 11.09
C GLU A 288 9.84 -1.67 11.91
N SER A 289 11.10 -1.97 11.64
CA SER A 289 11.89 -2.93 12.43
C SER A 289 12.52 -2.34 13.70
N GLY A 290 12.37 -1.03 13.92
CA GLY A 290 12.99 -0.33 15.05
C GLY A 290 14.50 -0.03 14.88
N ALA A 291 15.08 -0.33 13.73
CA ALA A 291 16.49 -0.11 13.43
C ALA A 291 16.85 1.35 13.13
N PHE A 292 15.84 2.19 12.84
CA PHE A 292 16.02 3.61 12.56
C PHE A 292 14.92 4.45 13.21
N LYS A 293 15.30 5.66 13.64
CA LYS A 293 14.35 6.70 14.08
C LYS A 293 14.80 8.03 13.55
N TYR A 294 13.86 8.82 13.10
CA TYR A 294 14.13 10.20 12.68
C TYR A 294 14.73 11.03 13.80
N ASP A 295 15.60 11.94 13.44
CA ASP A 295 16.13 12.99 14.29
C ASP A 295 15.01 13.90 14.79
N SER A 296 15.24 14.57 15.91
CA SER A 296 14.31 15.54 16.50
C SER A 296 13.95 16.66 15.53
N GLU A 297 14.92 17.18 14.76
CA GLU A 297 14.69 18.22 13.75
C GLU A 297 13.77 17.72 12.64
N THR A 298 14.00 16.51 12.10
CA THR A 298 13.13 15.89 11.11
C THR A 298 11.70 15.72 11.64
N ILE A 299 11.58 15.22 12.87
CA ILE A 299 10.27 15.06 13.53
C ILE A 299 9.56 16.41 13.68
N GLU A 300 10.25 17.46 14.11
CA GLU A 300 9.68 18.80 14.25
C GLU A 300 9.19 19.37 12.91
N ASN A 301 9.95 19.12 11.85
CA ASN A 301 9.59 19.58 10.50
C ASN A 301 8.32 18.86 10.01
N PHE A 302 8.21 17.55 10.18
CA PHE A 302 6.95 16.84 9.91
C PHE A 302 5.81 17.30 10.81
N ASP A 303 6.06 17.52 12.10
CA ASP A 303 5.04 18.04 13.04
C ASP A 303 4.48 19.39 12.57
N LYS A 304 5.29 20.29 11.99
CA LYS A 304 4.81 21.57 11.42
C LYS A 304 3.82 21.34 10.26
N ILE A 305 4.09 20.36 9.40
CA ILE A 305 3.21 19.99 8.28
C ILE A 305 1.90 19.44 8.83
N PHE A 306 1.97 18.47 9.74
CA PHE A 306 0.79 17.77 10.25
C PHE A 306 -0.09 18.61 11.18
N LYS A 307 0.46 19.60 11.89
CA LYS A 307 -0.33 20.59 12.64
C LYS A 307 -1.30 21.39 11.75
N ARG A 308 -1.03 21.47 10.44
CA ARG A 308 -1.93 22.14 9.48
C ARG A 308 -3.16 21.33 9.13
N PHE A 309 -3.14 20.01 9.35
CA PHE A 309 -4.29 19.13 9.15
C PHE A 309 -5.25 19.14 10.35
N GLU A 310 -4.75 19.54 11.53
CA GLU A 310 -5.51 19.54 12.77
C GLU A 310 -6.27 20.88 13.00
N ASN A 311 -5.99 21.90 12.16
CA ASN A 311 -6.62 23.22 12.13
C ASN A 311 -7.45 23.44 10.86
#